data_eb287c1b157ad442f61e0e69e58b93f3
#
_entry.id   eb287c1b157ad442f61e0e69e58b93f3
#
_cell.length_a   1.000
_cell.length_b   1.000
_cell.length_c   1.000
_cell.angle_alpha   90.00
_cell.angle_beta   90.00
_cell.angle_gamma   90.00
#
_symmetry.space_group_name_H-M   'P 1'
#
loop_
_entity.id
_entity.type
_entity.pdbx_description
1 polymer ?
#
loop_
_entity_poly.entity_id
_entity_poly.type
_entity_poly.pdbx_seq_one_letter_code
_entity_poly.pdbx_strand_id
1 'polypeptide(L)'
;MKNVHVMNVIAGHDEKDSTSINSDVPDYTKSLVNDIKGLKIGLPKEYFIDGMDEDVKKAMNTAIEDLKKLGAEIVDISLPHTDYAISTYYLIAPAEASTNLSRYDGVSYGSRVDGEDIVSMMTNTRTAKFGPEVKRRIMIGGQTLCR
;
A
#
# COMPACT_ATOMS: atom_id res chain seq x y z
N MET A 1 11.92 -17.31 -1.40
CA MET A 1 13.24 -17.36 -0.73
C MET A 1 14.11 -16.12 -1.00
N LYS A 2 14.34 -15.67 -2.27
CA LYS A 2 15.21 -14.50 -2.53
C LYS A 2 14.80 -13.21 -1.79
N ASN A 3 13.51 -12.92 -1.68
CA ASN A 3 13.01 -11.69 -1.03
C ASN A 3 13.32 -11.64 0.47
N VAL A 4 13.33 -12.78 1.16
CA VAL A 4 13.60 -12.84 2.60
C VAL A 4 15.06 -12.50 2.92
N HIS A 5 16.01 -12.93 2.07
CA HIS A 5 17.42 -12.56 2.21
C HIS A 5 17.62 -11.05 1.97
N VAL A 6 16.89 -10.48 1.00
CA VAL A 6 16.94 -9.03 0.76
C VAL A 6 16.39 -8.28 1.98
N MET A 7 15.29 -8.74 2.57
CA MET A 7 14.72 -8.13 3.77
C MET A 7 15.71 -8.12 4.95
N ASN A 8 16.47 -9.18 5.15
CA ASN A 8 17.51 -9.22 6.20
C ASN A 8 18.61 -8.17 6.00
N VAL A 9 18.81 -7.70 4.77
CA VAL A 9 19.84 -6.71 4.44
C VAL A 9 19.31 -5.28 4.53
N ILE A 10 18.06 -5.04 4.06
CA ILE A 10 17.51 -3.68 3.95
C ILE A 10 16.69 -3.24 5.17
N ALA A 11 16.21 -4.18 5.99
CA ALA A 11 15.46 -3.84 7.19
C ALA A 11 16.44 -3.32 8.28
N GLY A 12 16.00 -2.31 9.01
CA GLY A 12 16.79 -1.74 10.11
C GLY A 12 16.36 -0.33 10.45
N HIS A 13 16.88 0.16 11.57
CA HIS A 13 16.69 1.54 11.96
C HIS A 13 17.67 2.44 11.20
N ASP A 14 17.17 3.56 10.70
CA ASP A 14 17.97 4.64 10.13
C ASP A 14 17.85 5.87 11.04
N GLU A 15 18.96 6.30 11.63
CA GLU A 15 19.02 7.47 12.51
C GLU A 15 18.61 8.78 11.81
N LYS A 16 18.67 8.80 10.47
CA LYS A 16 18.28 9.96 9.64
C LYS A 16 16.81 9.94 9.25
N ASP A 17 16.11 8.83 9.49
CA ASP A 17 14.68 8.68 9.23
C ASP A 17 13.91 8.58 10.55
N SER A 18 13.28 9.67 10.95
CA SER A 18 12.48 9.74 12.18
C SER A 18 11.26 8.81 12.18
N THR A 19 10.87 8.25 11.04
CA THR A 19 9.76 7.29 10.93
C THR A 19 10.20 5.84 11.07
N SER A 20 11.52 5.56 11.00
CA SER A 20 12.04 4.21 11.19
C SER A 20 11.97 3.78 12.66
N ILE A 21 11.52 2.54 12.88
CA ILE A 21 11.37 2.00 14.24
C ILE A 21 12.73 1.54 14.74
N ASN A 22 13.14 2.02 15.92
CA ASN A 22 14.37 1.54 16.58
C ASN A 22 14.07 0.21 17.30
N SER A 23 14.24 -0.89 16.58
CA SER A 23 14.07 -2.25 17.09
C SER A 23 15.05 -3.21 16.43
N ASP A 24 15.35 -4.30 17.12
CA ASP A 24 16.18 -5.37 16.56
C ASP A 24 15.51 -5.96 15.30
N VAL A 25 16.33 -6.19 14.28
CA VAL A 25 15.87 -6.86 13.05
C VAL A 25 15.98 -8.37 13.24
N PRO A 26 14.85 -9.11 13.20
CA PRO A 26 14.89 -10.55 13.31
C PRO A 26 15.50 -11.18 12.06
N ASP A 27 16.07 -12.36 12.19
CA ASP A 27 16.43 -13.15 11.02
C ASP A 27 15.16 -13.75 10.38
N TYR A 28 14.67 -13.08 9.33
CA TYR A 28 13.46 -13.48 8.61
C TYR A 28 13.57 -14.86 7.97
N THR A 29 14.79 -15.39 7.74
CA THR A 29 14.96 -16.74 7.18
C THR A 29 14.47 -17.82 8.13
N LYS A 30 14.49 -17.57 9.44
CA LYS A 30 13.98 -18.49 10.47
C LYS A 30 12.45 -18.67 10.41
N SER A 31 11.74 -17.73 9.78
CA SER A 31 10.30 -17.82 9.57
C SER A 31 9.92 -18.63 8.32
N LEU A 32 10.89 -19.07 7.52
CA LEU A 32 10.68 -19.95 6.37
C LEU A 32 10.51 -21.39 6.85
N VAL A 33 9.36 -21.68 7.41
CA VAL A 33 9.00 -23.04 7.83
C VAL A 33 8.22 -23.75 6.73
N ASN A 34 8.41 -25.08 6.62
CA ASN A 34 7.69 -25.90 5.64
C ASN A 34 6.41 -26.51 6.23
N ASP A 35 5.91 -25.98 7.34
CA ASP A 35 4.73 -26.46 8.03
C ASP A 35 3.78 -25.31 8.34
N ILE A 36 2.52 -25.48 7.95
CA ILE A 36 1.42 -24.55 8.25
C ILE A 36 0.35 -25.20 9.12
N LYS A 37 0.65 -26.35 9.70
CA LYS A 37 -0.28 -27.08 10.57
C LYS A 37 -0.72 -26.21 11.75
N GLY A 38 -2.03 -26.06 11.91
CA GLY A 38 -2.62 -25.24 12.96
C GLY A 38 -2.62 -23.74 12.69
N LEU A 39 -2.11 -23.29 11.53
CA LEU A 39 -2.24 -21.90 11.11
C LEU A 39 -3.72 -21.58 10.85
N LYS A 40 -4.24 -20.58 11.53
CA LYS A 40 -5.62 -20.10 11.32
C LYS A 40 -5.68 -19.13 10.16
N ILE A 41 -6.52 -19.43 9.19
CA ILE A 41 -6.75 -18.60 8.00
C ILE A 41 -8.21 -18.17 8.00
N GLY A 42 -8.43 -16.85 8.15
CA GLY A 42 -9.76 -16.28 8.10
C GLY A 42 -10.28 -16.18 6.67
N LEU A 43 -11.53 -16.60 6.46
CA LEU A 43 -12.22 -16.52 5.18
C LEU A 43 -13.38 -15.51 5.29
N PRO A 44 -13.20 -14.27 4.82
CA PRO A 44 -14.25 -13.26 4.91
C PRO A 44 -15.40 -13.59 3.97
N LYS A 45 -16.61 -13.68 4.50
CA LYS A 45 -17.82 -13.92 3.68
C LYS A 45 -18.06 -12.83 2.64
N GLU A 46 -17.64 -11.60 2.93
CA GLU A 46 -17.81 -10.43 2.08
C GLU A 46 -16.92 -10.47 0.82
N TYR A 47 -15.93 -11.40 0.75
CA TYR A 47 -15.07 -11.56 -0.41
C TYR A 47 -15.63 -12.54 -1.44
N PHE A 48 -16.66 -13.31 -1.07
CA PHE A 48 -17.33 -14.27 -1.94
C PHE A 48 -18.69 -13.71 -2.38
N ILE A 49 -18.64 -12.71 -3.26
CA ILE A 49 -19.81 -12.00 -3.75
C ILE A 49 -20.43 -12.68 -4.99
N ASP A 50 -21.72 -12.44 -5.22
CA ASP A 50 -22.37 -12.80 -6.45
C ASP A 50 -21.76 -12.02 -7.63
N GLY A 51 -21.49 -12.73 -8.75
CA GLY A 51 -20.85 -12.14 -9.94
C GLY A 51 -19.32 -12.28 -9.98
N MET A 52 -18.71 -12.99 -9.03
CA MET A 52 -17.31 -13.41 -9.16
C MET A 52 -17.15 -14.33 -10.36
N ASP A 53 -16.08 -14.11 -11.14
CA ASP A 53 -15.72 -14.99 -12.24
C ASP A 53 -15.54 -16.44 -11.77
N GLU A 54 -16.14 -17.39 -12.49
CA GLU A 54 -16.17 -18.80 -12.08
C GLU A 54 -14.78 -19.43 -12.04
N ASP A 55 -13.84 -19.01 -12.90
CA ASP A 55 -12.47 -19.52 -12.89
C ASP A 55 -11.71 -19.01 -11.64
N VAL A 56 -11.97 -17.76 -11.25
CA VAL A 56 -11.41 -17.18 -10.01
C VAL A 56 -11.97 -17.92 -8.79
N LYS A 57 -13.27 -18.14 -8.73
CA LYS A 57 -13.94 -18.88 -7.65
C LYS A 57 -13.41 -20.30 -7.52
N LYS A 58 -13.24 -20.99 -8.65
CA LYS A 58 -12.66 -22.34 -8.68
C LYS A 58 -11.21 -22.35 -8.19
N ALA A 59 -10.39 -21.40 -8.63
CA ALA A 59 -9.00 -21.27 -8.18
C ALA A 59 -8.91 -21.01 -6.68
N MET A 60 -9.75 -20.12 -6.14
CA MET A 60 -9.82 -19.83 -4.71
C MET A 60 -10.24 -21.07 -3.90
N ASN A 61 -11.27 -21.79 -4.34
CA ASN A 61 -11.71 -23.01 -3.66
C ASN A 61 -10.62 -24.08 -3.67
N THR A 62 -9.91 -24.26 -4.78
CA THR A 62 -8.78 -25.18 -4.86
C THR A 62 -7.68 -24.80 -3.88
N ALA A 63 -7.31 -23.52 -3.81
CA ALA A 63 -6.30 -23.04 -2.86
C ALA A 63 -6.72 -23.28 -1.40
N ILE A 64 -7.99 -23.04 -1.06
CA ILE A 64 -8.53 -23.31 0.29
C ILE A 64 -8.42 -24.79 0.63
N GLU A 65 -8.79 -25.68 -0.28
CA GLU A 65 -8.68 -27.12 -0.06
C GLU A 65 -7.22 -27.58 0.10
N ASP A 66 -6.31 -27.01 -0.65
CA ASP A 66 -4.89 -27.34 -0.53
C ASP A 66 -4.30 -26.85 0.81
N LEU A 67 -4.71 -25.67 1.28
CA LEU A 67 -4.32 -25.18 2.61
C LEU A 67 -4.86 -26.08 3.73
N LYS A 68 -6.10 -26.57 3.62
CA LYS A 68 -6.66 -27.56 4.56
C LYS A 68 -5.87 -28.86 4.56
N LYS A 69 -5.51 -29.39 3.38
CA LYS A 69 -4.68 -30.62 3.25
C LYS A 69 -3.31 -30.44 3.90
N LEU A 70 -2.74 -29.23 3.84
CA LEU A 70 -1.49 -28.88 4.50
C LEU A 70 -1.63 -28.66 6.01
N GLY A 71 -2.84 -28.78 6.56
CA GLY A 71 -3.11 -28.72 7.99
C GLY A 71 -3.47 -27.32 8.53
N ALA A 72 -3.75 -26.36 7.67
CA ALA A 72 -4.29 -25.08 8.11
C ALA A 72 -5.74 -25.21 8.57
N GLU A 73 -6.13 -24.41 9.56
CA GLU A 73 -7.50 -24.27 10.06
C GLU A 73 -8.19 -23.11 9.36
N ILE A 74 -9.23 -23.40 8.58
CA ILE A 74 -10.02 -22.34 7.92
C ILE A 74 -11.12 -21.89 8.86
N VAL A 75 -11.20 -20.59 9.10
CA VAL A 75 -12.18 -19.97 10.02
C VAL A 75 -13.00 -18.95 9.25
N ASP A 76 -14.32 -19.10 9.29
CA ASP A 76 -15.23 -18.11 8.72
C ASP A 76 -15.17 -16.82 9.56
N ILE A 77 -14.93 -15.70 8.90
CA ILE A 77 -14.90 -14.37 9.52
C ILE A 77 -15.79 -13.40 8.76
N SER A 78 -16.05 -12.25 9.35
CA SER A 78 -16.77 -11.15 8.71
C SER A 78 -15.95 -9.87 8.79
N LEU A 79 -15.90 -9.15 7.66
CA LEU A 79 -15.34 -7.82 7.53
C LEU A 79 -16.44 -6.84 7.12
N PRO A 80 -17.34 -6.43 8.03
CA PRO A 80 -18.59 -5.73 7.71
C PRO A 80 -18.40 -4.36 7.07
N HIS A 81 -17.20 -3.79 7.13
CA HIS A 81 -16.89 -2.49 6.52
C HIS A 81 -16.27 -2.60 5.11
N THR A 82 -16.18 -3.80 4.55
CA THR A 82 -15.60 -4.04 3.21
C THR A 82 -16.30 -3.21 2.13
N ASP A 83 -17.61 -3.02 2.22
CA ASP A 83 -18.40 -2.24 1.26
C ASP A 83 -17.95 -0.77 1.16
N TYR A 84 -17.38 -0.24 2.24
CA TYR A 84 -16.87 1.14 2.26
C TYR A 84 -15.39 1.26 1.85
N ALA A 85 -14.67 0.15 1.70
CA ALA A 85 -13.22 0.15 1.54
C ALA A 85 -12.76 0.97 0.32
N ILE A 86 -13.40 0.75 -0.84
CA ILE A 86 -13.05 1.45 -2.09
C ILE A 86 -13.35 2.95 -1.96
N SER A 87 -14.52 3.31 -1.47
CA SER A 87 -14.91 4.72 -1.31
C SER A 87 -13.98 5.44 -0.33
N THR A 88 -13.65 4.80 0.79
CA THR A 88 -12.71 5.32 1.78
C THR A 88 -11.31 5.50 1.19
N TYR A 89 -10.84 4.53 0.42
CA TYR A 89 -9.56 4.64 -0.29
C TYR A 89 -9.51 5.86 -1.21
N TYR A 90 -10.55 6.07 -2.04
CA TYR A 90 -10.59 7.21 -2.96
C TYR A 90 -10.69 8.57 -2.28
N LEU A 91 -11.12 8.63 -1.03
CA LEU A 91 -11.12 9.86 -0.24
C LEU A 91 -9.77 10.09 0.47
N ILE A 92 -9.28 9.09 1.18
CA ILE A 92 -8.08 9.22 2.04
C ILE A 92 -6.80 9.27 1.20
N ALA A 93 -6.61 8.36 0.24
CA ALA A 93 -5.36 8.26 -0.48
C ALA A 93 -5.02 9.50 -1.33
N PRO A 94 -5.97 10.14 -2.07
CA PRO A 94 -5.70 11.40 -2.74
C PRO A 94 -5.42 12.57 -1.78
N ALA A 95 -6.10 12.63 -0.63
CA ALA A 95 -5.86 13.66 0.39
C ALA A 95 -4.44 13.55 0.95
N GLU A 96 -4.02 12.36 1.31
CA GLU A 96 -2.65 12.09 1.77
C GLU A 96 -1.62 12.36 0.67
N ALA A 97 -1.87 11.93 -0.57
CA ALA A 97 -1.00 12.20 -1.70
C ALA A 97 -0.85 13.71 -1.95
N SER A 98 -1.93 14.49 -1.87
CA SER A 98 -1.89 15.95 -2.01
C SER A 98 -0.97 16.59 -0.95
N THR A 99 -1.10 16.16 0.29
CA THR A 99 -0.26 16.65 1.41
C THR A 99 1.20 16.24 1.22
N ASN A 100 1.47 14.98 0.92
CA ASN A 100 2.83 14.47 0.79
C ASN A 100 3.56 15.06 -0.43
N LEU A 101 2.87 15.26 -1.54
CA LEU A 101 3.46 15.83 -2.77
C LEU A 101 3.60 17.36 -2.72
N SER A 102 3.10 18.03 -1.70
CA SER A 102 3.31 19.47 -1.52
C SER A 102 4.80 19.83 -1.34
N ARG A 103 5.61 18.90 -0.85
CA ARG A 103 7.05 19.07 -0.59
C ARG A 103 7.89 19.15 -1.86
N TYR A 104 7.39 18.64 -2.98
CA TYR A 104 8.11 18.62 -4.26
C TYR A 104 7.83 19.92 -5.01
N ASP A 105 8.55 20.95 -4.63
CA ASP A 105 8.37 22.36 -5.08
C ASP A 105 9.51 22.89 -5.96
N GLY A 106 10.57 22.07 -6.15
CA GLY A 106 11.78 22.48 -6.87
C GLY A 106 12.82 23.19 -6.02
N VAL A 107 12.58 23.31 -4.69
CA VAL A 107 13.53 23.91 -3.74
C VAL A 107 14.22 22.82 -2.92
N SER A 108 13.44 22.08 -2.12
CA SER A 108 13.97 21.08 -1.19
C SER A 108 14.19 19.71 -1.84
N TYR A 109 13.36 19.36 -2.83
CA TYR A 109 13.37 18.02 -3.42
C TYR A 109 13.12 18.04 -4.93
N GLY A 110 13.68 17.04 -5.60
CA GLY A 110 13.41 16.72 -6.98
C GLY A 110 14.12 17.63 -7.98
N SER A 111 13.70 17.53 -9.23
CA SER A 111 14.20 18.38 -10.30
C SER A 111 13.51 19.72 -10.32
N ARG A 112 14.20 20.76 -10.80
CA ARG A 112 13.75 22.13 -10.84
C ARG A 112 13.60 22.63 -12.28
N VAL A 113 12.62 23.50 -12.49
CA VAL A 113 12.46 24.33 -13.68
C VAL A 113 12.46 25.77 -13.24
N ASP A 114 13.37 26.58 -13.77
CA ASP A 114 13.51 27.98 -13.37
C ASP A 114 12.31 28.84 -13.77
N GLY A 115 12.11 29.93 -13.07
CA GLY A 115 11.11 30.96 -13.26
C GLY A 115 11.67 32.35 -12.98
N GLU A 116 10.90 33.40 -13.26
CA GLU A 116 11.31 34.78 -12.99
C GLU A 116 11.36 35.11 -11.50
N ASP A 117 10.51 34.38 -10.72
CA ASP A 117 10.44 34.48 -9.27
C ASP A 117 10.20 33.09 -8.65
N ILE A 118 10.14 33.02 -7.32
CA ILE A 118 9.95 31.74 -6.60
C ILE A 118 8.61 31.10 -6.92
N VAL A 119 7.55 31.88 -7.11
CA VAL A 119 6.20 31.35 -7.39
C VAL A 119 6.13 30.76 -8.79
N SER A 120 6.66 31.47 -9.79
CA SER A 120 6.73 30.98 -11.17
C SER A 120 7.64 29.77 -11.28
N MET A 121 8.77 29.73 -10.57
CA MET A 121 9.66 28.56 -10.52
C MET A 121 8.95 27.34 -9.94
N MET A 122 8.28 27.47 -8.80
CA MET A 122 7.50 26.36 -8.20
C MET A 122 6.38 25.90 -9.14
N THR A 123 5.66 26.84 -9.75
CA THR A 123 4.58 26.56 -10.70
C THR A 123 5.10 25.81 -11.93
N ASN A 124 6.16 26.31 -12.55
CA ASN A 124 6.80 25.69 -13.71
C ASN A 124 7.31 24.29 -13.39
N THR A 125 7.97 24.14 -12.24
CA THR A 125 8.50 22.85 -11.78
C THR A 125 7.38 21.83 -11.63
N ARG A 126 6.35 22.15 -10.87
CA ARG A 126 5.23 21.22 -10.62
C ARG A 126 4.45 20.93 -11.90
N THR A 127 4.27 21.93 -12.76
CA THR A 127 3.60 21.78 -14.05
C THR A 127 4.35 20.84 -14.98
N ALA A 128 5.67 20.97 -15.07
CA ALA A 128 6.50 20.19 -15.99
C ALA A 128 6.81 18.78 -15.46
N LYS A 129 6.93 18.62 -14.14
CA LYS A 129 7.47 17.39 -13.53
C LYS A 129 6.42 16.43 -12.96
N PHE A 130 5.22 16.89 -12.68
CA PHE A 130 4.12 15.99 -12.32
C PHE A 130 3.36 15.54 -13.56
N GLY A 131 3.20 14.21 -13.69
CA GLY A 131 2.37 13.61 -14.72
C GLY A 131 0.87 13.91 -14.52
N PRO A 132 0.03 13.66 -15.55
CA PRO A 132 -1.40 13.99 -15.50
C PRO A 132 -2.14 13.32 -14.35
N GLU A 133 -1.84 12.06 -14.07
CA GLU A 133 -2.49 11.31 -12.98
C GLU A 133 -2.13 11.87 -11.59
N VAL A 134 -0.87 12.24 -11.39
CA VAL A 134 -0.42 12.86 -10.13
C VAL A 134 -1.15 14.19 -9.91
N LYS A 135 -1.23 15.04 -10.95
CA LYS A 135 -1.96 16.31 -10.90
C LYS A 135 -3.43 16.08 -10.54
N ARG A 136 -4.08 15.11 -11.18
CA ARG A 136 -5.47 14.74 -10.90
C ARG A 136 -5.67 14.37 -9.44
N ARG A 137 -4.81 13.53 -8.88
CA ARG A 137 -4.87 13.12 -7.45
C ARG A 137 -4.66 14.28 -6.50
N ILE A 138 -3.70 15.18 -6.79
CA ILE A 138 -3.48 16.39 -5.99
C ILE A 138 -4.73 17.27 -5.96
N MET A 139 -5.37 17.49 -7.11
CA MET A 139 -6.59 18.30 -7.21
C MET A 139 -7.75 17.69 -6.43
N ILE A 140 -7.98 16.40 -6.57
CA ILE A 140 -9.03 15.67 -5.83
C ILE A 140 -8.75 15.73 -4.32
N GLY A 141 -7.51 15.46 -3.92
CA GLY A 141 -7.10 15.50 -2.52
C GLY A 141 -7.24 16.87 -1.88
N GLY A 142 -6.89 17.93 -2.62
CA GLY A 142 -7.06 19.31 -2.18
C GLY A 142 -8.54 19.67 -1.90
N GLN A 143 -9.46 19.22 -2.73
CA GLN A 143 -10.90 19.42 -2.49
C GLN A 143 -11.41 18.69 -1.25
N THR A 144 -10.86 17.51 -0.95
CA THR A 144 -11.23 16.73 0.24
C THR A 144 -10.75 17.40 1.52
N LEU A 145 -9.58 18.04 1.49
CA LEU A 145 -8.97 18.72 2.65
C LEU A 145 -9.55 20.13 2.92
N CYS A 146 -10.14 20.77 1.91
CA CYS A 146 -10.70 22.12 2.02
C CYS A 146 -12.16 22.16 2.51
N ARG A 147 -12.73 21.05 2.94
CA ARG A 147 -14.04 20.96 3.58
C ARG A 147 -13.90 20.69 5.07
#